data_bd3ec99888458e74b28cbe4dfbd0d713
#
_entry.id   bd3ec99888458e74b28cbe4dfbd0d713
#
_cell.length_a   1.000
_cell.length_b   1.000
_cell.length_c   1.000
_cell.angle_alpha   90.00
_cell.angle_beta   90.00
_cell.angle_gamma   90.00
#
_symmetry.space_group_name_H-M   'P 1'
#
loop_
_entity.id
_entity.type
_entity.pdbx_description
1 polymer ?
#
loop_
_entity_poly.entity_id
_entity_poly.type
_entity_poly.pdbx_seq_one_letter_code
_entity_poly.pdbx_strand_id
1 'polypeptide(L)'
;MEALFKPIKINDLVVPNRIAMAPMTRSMSPNGIPTDQNLEYYKRRAAAEVGMIITEGVEVSHPASSGYPNVPNLRQDSHEGWKKLISSVQEEGSTIFCQLWHVGGIRKPGQPPNPEVPGYTPSGLVRKDKKVAYEMTDNDVEDLIQNYVKDIETIKMLGFDGVELHGAHAVSYTHLRAHETLPY
;
A
#
# COMPACT_ATOMS: atom_id res chain seq x y z
N MET A 1 -28.16 12.24 -4.70
CA MET A 1 -27.41 11.37 -5.64
C MET A 1 -26.55 12.17 -6.62
N GLU A 2 -27.01 13.29 -7.16
CA GLU A 2 -26.18 14.12 -8.09
C GLU A 2 -24.79 14.52 -7.57
N ALA A 3 -24.62 14.74 -6.27
CA ALA A 3 -23.33 15.16 -5.71
C ALA A 3 -22.23 14.08 -5.84
N LEU A 4 -22.60 12.80 -5.84
CA LEU A 4 -21.65 11.68 -5.93
C LEU A 4 -20.98 11.60 -7.31
N PHE A 5 -21.69 12.01 -8.36
CA PHE A 5 -21.22 11.94 -9.73
C PHE A 5 -20.56 13.23 -10.24
N LYS A 6 -20.35 14.21 -9.34
CA LYS A 6 -19.62 15.43 -9.68
C LYS A 6 -18.13 15.22 -9.52
N PRO A 7 -17.31 15.70 -10.47
CA PRO A 7 -15.87 15.65 -10.35
C PRO A 7 -15.35 16.32 -9.06
N ILE A 8 -14.21 15.86 -8.57
CA ILE A 8 -13.50 16.46 -7.45
C ILE A 8 -12.03 16.63 -7.82
N LYS A 9 -11.42 17.73 -7.40
CA LYS A 9 -9.98 17.96 -7.52
C LYS A 9 -9.26 17.48 -6.25
N ILE A 10 -8.18 16.73 -6.46
CA ILE A 10 -7.18 16.40 -5.45
C ILE A 10 -5.86 16.96 -5.96
N ASN A 11 -5.42 18.09 -5.42
CA ASN A 11 -4.36 18.91 -6.01
C ASN A 11 -4.69 19.25 -7.48
N ASP A 12 -3.82 18.85 -8.42
CA ASP A 12 -4.03 19.06 -9.85
C ASP A 12 -4.78 17.92 -10.55
N LEU A 13 -4.99 16.80 -9.86
CA LEU A 13 -5.71 15.65 -10.39
C LEU A 13 -7.22 15.86 -10.33
N VAL A 14 -7.88 15.61 -11.44
CA VAL A 14 -9.35 15.60 -11.51
C VAL A 14 -9.84 14.15 -11.42
N VAL A 15 -10.50 13.82 -10.33
CA VAL A 15 -11.20 12.54 -10.17
C VAL A 15 -12.61 12.69 -10.72
N PRO A 16 -13.10 11.81 -11.61
CA PRO A 16 -14.34 12.02 -12.37
C PRO A 16 -15.60 12.04 -11.52
N ASN A 17 -15.58 11.43 -10.35
CA ASN A 17 -16.70 11.44 -9.40
C ASN A 17 -16.19 11.19 -7.96
N ARG A 18 -17.11 11.11 -7.00
CA ARG A 18 -16.77 10.98 -5.57
C ARG A 18 -16.91 9.57 -5.03
N ILE A 19 -16.93 8.58 -5.91
CA ILE A 19 -16.99 7.17 -5.55
C ILE A 19 -15.59 6.62 -5.56
N ALA A 20 -15.09 6.19 -4.41
CA ALA A 20 -13.77 5.60 -4.26
C ALA A 20 -13.86 4.14 -3.82
N MET A 21 -13.09 3.28 -4.46
CA MET A 21 -12.90 1.90 -4.04
C MET A 21 -11.81 1.83 -2.96
N ALA A 22 -12.18 1.35 -1.78
CA ALA A 22 -11.25 1.13 -0.68
C ALA A 22 -10.26 -0.03 -0.99
N PRO A 23 -9.05 0.02 -0.44
CA PRO A 23 -8.05 -1.04 -0.60
C PRO A 23 -8.50 -2.35 0.06
N MET A 24 -8.29 -3.46 -0.64
CA MET A 24 -8.64 -4.80 -0.14
C MET A 24 -7.65 -5.83 -0.66
N THR A 25 -6.92 -6.49 0.22
CA THR A 25 -5.99 -7.58 -0.12
C THR A 25 -6.67 -8.67 -0.93
N ARG A 26 -6.13 -8.99 -2.10
CA ARG A 26 -6.66 -10.01 -3.01
C ARG A 26 -5.84 -11.28 -3.03
N SER A 27 -4.53 -11.16 -2.72
CA SER A 27 -3.59 -12.29 -2.78
C SER A 27 -3.58 -13.00 -4.14
N MET A 28 -3.66 -12.24 -5.22
CA MET A 28 -3.70 -12.72 -6.61
C MET A 28 -2.38 -12.47 -7.35
N SER A 29 -1.31 -12.07 -6.64
CA SER A 29 -0.02 -11.67 -7.21
C SER A 29 1.08 -12.66 -6.81
N PRO A 30 1.16 -13.85 -7.42
CA PRO A 30 2.22 -14.81 -7.15
C PRO A 30 3.60 -14.16 -7.33
N ASN A 31 4.51 -14.39 -6.39
CA ASN A 31 5.83 -13.76 -6.34
C ASN A 31 5.79 -12.22 -6.32
N GLY A 32 4.65 -11.62 -5.95
CA GLY A 32 4.47 -10.18 -5.92
C GLY A 32 4.19 -9.53 -7.29
N ILE A 33 3.95 -10.32 -8.32
CA ILE A 33 3.71 -9.84 -9.69
C ILE A 33 2.20 -9.77 -9.94
N PRO A 34 1.63 -8.58 -10.26
CA PRO A 34 0.23 -8.46 -10.65
C PRO A 34 -0.09 -9.32 -11.87
N THR A 35 -1.20 -10.06 -11.78
CA THR A 35 -1.67 -10.96 -12.82
C THR A 35 -2.86 -10.38 -13.60
N ASP A 36 -3.26 -11.06 -14.66
CA ASP A 36 -4.50 -10.72 -15.40
C ASP A 36 -5.74 -10.77 -14.49
N GLN A 37 -5.72 -11.58 -13.41
CA GLN A 37 -6.81 -11.59 -12.43
C GLN A 37 -6.90 -10.28 -11.64
N ASN A 38 -5.75 -9.70 -11.26
CA ASN A 38 -5.72 -8.37 -10.64
C ASN A 38 -6.23 -7.32 -11.63
N LEU A 39 -5.74 -7.36 -12.88
CA LEU A 39 -6.16 -6.44 -13.94
C LEU A 39 -7.68 -6.48 -14.11
N GLU A 40 -8.26 -7.63 -14.37
CA GLU A 40 -9.71 -7.80 -14.57
C GLU A 40 -10.51 -7.40 -13.33
N TYR A 41 -9.95 -7.64 -12.13
CA TYR A 41 -10.58 -7.24 -10.88
C TYR A 41 -10.75 -5.71 -10.79
N TYR A 42 -9.70 -4.93 -11.11
CA TYR A 42 -9.74 -3.47 -11.05
C TYR A 42 -10.48 -2.86 -12.26
N LYS A 43 -10.22 -3.36 -13.46
CA LYS A 43 -10.86 -2.91 -14.70
C LYS A 43 -12.38 -2.95 -14.61
N ARG A 44 -12.96 -4.04 -14.10
CA ARG A 44 -14.43 -4.15 -13.94
C ARG A 44 -15.04 -3.08 -13.02
N ARG A 45 -14.28 -2.57 -12.04
CA ARG A 45 -14.74 -1.49 -11.17
C ARG A 45 -14.63 -0.14 -11.87
N ALA A 46 -13.57 0.05 -12.62
CA ALA A 46 -13.41 1.22 -13.46
C ALA A 46 -14.52 1.31 -14.51
N ALA A 47 -14.80 0.22 -15.23
CA ALA A 47 -15.90 0.12 -16.19
C ALA A 47 -17.30 0.34 -15.56
N ALA A 48 -17.44 0.15 -14.25
CA ALA A 48 -18.63 0.48 -13.47
C ALA A 48 -18.62 1.90 -12.90
N GLU A 49 -17.82 2.80 -13.49
CA GLU A 49 -17.75 4.22 -13.18
C GLU A 49 -17.29 4.54 -11.74
N VAL A 50 -16.47 3.69 -11.10
CA VAL A 50 -15.78 4.05 -9.86
C VAL A 50 -14.75 5.12 -10.19
N GLY A 51 -14.85 6.32 -9.61
CA GLY A 51 -14.00 7.46 -9.97
C GLY A 51 -12.55 7.31 -9.53
N MET A 52 -12.31 6.70 -8.37
CA MET A 52 -10.97 6.46 -7.84
C MET A 52 -10.85 5.03 -7.33
N ILE A 53 -9.81 4.35 -7.72
CA ILE A 53 -9.48 3.01 -7.23
C ILE A 53 -8.19 3.09 -6.43
N ILE A 54 -8.25 2.60 -5.18
CA ILE A 54 -7.04 2.39 -4.38
C ILE A 54 -6.73 0.91 -4.42
N THR A 55 -5.50 0.56 -4.79
CA THR A 55 -5.10 -0.86 -4.91
C THR A 55 -5.14 -1.56 -3.56
N GLU A 56 -5.07 -2.88 -3.56
CA GLU A 56 -4.67 -3.63 -2.38
C GLU A 56 -3.30 -3.14 -1.87
N GLY A 57 -2.98 -3.47 -0.60
CA GLY A 57 -1.70 -3.10 -0.03
C GLY A 57 -0.53 -3.67 -0.84
N VAL A 58 0.36 -2.81 -1.28
CA VAL A 58 1.58 -3.12 -2.03
C VAL A 58 2.76 -3.07 -1.07
N GLU A 59 3.58 -4.11 -1.08
CA GLU A 59 4.72 -4.22 -0.18
C GLU A 59 5.71 -3.08 -0.41
N VAL A 60 6.05 -2.36 0.66
CA VAL A 60 7.22 -1.48 0.67
C VAL A 60 8.49 -2.31 0.47
N SER A 61 9.50 -1.77 -0.18
CA SER A 61 10.81 -2.40 -0.46
C SER A 61 11.63 -2.61 0.82
N HIS A 62 11.04 -3.35 1.78
CA HIS A 62 11.67 -3.68 3.07
C HIS A 62 11.41 -5.16 3.43
N PRO A 63 12.41 -5.90 3.95
CA PRO A 63 12.28 -7.34 4.20
C PRO A 63 11.13 -7.75 5.13
N ALA A 64 10.73 -6.87 6.05
CA ALA A 64 9.63 -7.09 7.00
C ALA A 64 8.30 -6.47 6.57
N SER A 65 8.18 -5.97 5.34
CA SER A 65 7.01 -5.21 4.89
C SER A 65 5.73 -6.04 4.84
N SER A 66 5.80 -7.32 4.52
CA SER A 66 4.63 -8.19 4.39
C SER A 66 4.76 -9.48 5.20
N GLY A 67 3.63 -10.05 5.53
CA GLY A 67 3.48 -11.38 6.13
C GLY A 67 2.37 -12.15 5.43
N TYR A 68 1.97 -11.74 4.23
CA TYR A 68 0.88 -12.33 3.45
C TYR A 68 1.42 -12.88 2.14
N PRO A 69 0.99 -14.08 1.73
CA PRO A 69 1.38 -14.65 0.45
C PRO A 69 0.70 -13.90 -0.70
N ASN A 70 1.37 -13.85 -1.84
CA ASN A 70 0.81 -13.36 -3.10
C ASN A 70 0.29 -11.90 -3.04
N VAL A 71 0.88 -11.08 -2.19
CA VAL A 71 0.65 -9.63 -2.16
C VAL A 71 1.60 -8.97 -3.17
N PRO A 72 1.14 -7.97 -3.94
CA PRO A 72 1.97 -7.35 -4.96
C PRO A 72 3.10 -6.51 -4.36
N ASN A 73 4.16 -6.32 -5.14
CA ASN A 73 5.32 -5.50 -4.82
C ASN A 73 5.68 -4.56 -5.99
N LEU A 74 6.73 -3.77 -5.82
CA LEU A 74 7.23 -2.80 -6.81
C LEU A 74 8.59 -3.19 -7.40
N ARG A 75 9.00 -4.46 -7.28
CA ARG A 75 10.25 -4.92 -7.90
C ARG A 75 10.16 -4.85 -9.43
N GLN A 76 11.32 -4.77 -10.06
CA GLN A 76 11.41 -4.59 -11.52
C GLN A 76 10.63 -5.66 -12.32
N ASP A 77 10.57 -6.88 -11.83
CA ASP A 77 9.83 -7.99 -12.44
C ASP A 77 8.30 -7.80 -12.39
N SER A 78 7.78 -6.96 -11.49
CA SER A 78 6.36 -6.64 -11.39
C SER A 78 5.93 -5.46 -12.27
N HIS A 79 6.87 -4.68 -12.82
CA HIS A 79 6.57 -3.42 -13.50
C HIS A 79 5.67 -3.59 -14.74
N GLU A 80 5.88 -4.63 -15.53
CA GLU A 80 5.08 -4.88 -16.73
C GLU A 80 3.62 -5.20 -16.37
N GLY A 81 3.41 -6.02 -15.33
CA GLY A 81 2.06 -6.32 -14.80
C GLY A 81 1.36 -5.06 -14.31
N TRP A 82 2.08 -4.21 -13.59
CA TRP A 82 1.54 -2.93 -13.12
C TRP A 82 1.17 -2.00 -14.26
N LYS A 83 2.03 -1.80 -15.26
CA LYS A 83 1.74 -0.94 -16.41
C LYS A 83 0.47 -1.35 -17.14
N LYS A 84 0.30 -2.65 -17.40
CA LYS A 84 -0.92 -3.18 -18.04
C LYS A 84 -2.16 -2.90 -17.19
N LEU A 85 -2.08 -3.16 -15.90
CA LEU A 85 -3.18 -2.94 -14.97
C LEU A 85 -3.57 -1.46 -14.89
N ILE A 86 -2.60 -0.57 -14.74
CA ILE A 86 -2.80 0.88 -14.64
C ILE A 86 -3.48 1.40 -15.91
N SER A 87 -2.92 1.10 -17.09
CA SER A 87 -3.52 1.49 -18.37
C SER A 87 -4.96 1.02 -18.50
N SER A 88 -5.25 -0.24 -18.13
CA SER A 88 -6.60 -0.80 -18.24
C SER A 88 -7.64 -0.08 -17.38
N VAL A 89 -7.22 0.44 -16.23
CA VAL A 89 -8.09 1.20 -15.32
C VAL A 89 -8.29 2.63 -15.84
N GLN A 90 -7.19 3.27 -16.29
CA GLN A 90 -7.23 4.64 -16.80
C GLN A 90 -7.99 4.75 -18.14
N GLU A 91 -7.90 3.74 -19.00
CA GLU A 91 -8.69 3.65 -20.24
C GLU A 91 -10.19 3.64 -20.00
N GLU A 92 -10.65 3.11 -18.87
CA GLU A 92 -12.07 3.16 -18.45
C GLU A 92 -12.44 4.50 -17.78
N GLY A 93 -11.50 5.45 -17.66
CA GLY A 93 -11.73 6.79 -17.12
C GLY A 93 -11.62 6.93 -15.61
N SER A 94 -11.19 5.89 -14.89
CA SER A 94 -10.93 5.95 -13.45
C SER A 94 -9.50 6.39 -13.15
N THR A 95 -9.29 7.00 -11.97
CA THR A 95 -7.95 7.21 -11.42
C THR A 95 -7.53 6.02 -10.56
N ILE A 96 -6.23 5.71 -10.52
CA ILE A 96 -5.70 4.60 -9.74
C ILE A 96 -4.56 5.04 -8.82
N PHE A 97 -4.71 4.74 -7.53
CA PHE A 97 -3.75 5.02 -6.47
C PHE A 97 -3.14 3.73 -5.95
N CYS A 98 -1.83 3.74 -5.74
CA CYS A 98 -1.12 2.63 -5.09
C CYS A 98 -1.17 2.80 -3.58
N GLN A 99 -1.64 1.80 -2.83
CA GLN A 99 -1.50 1.80 -1.38
C GLN A 99 -0.17 1.16 -0.98
N LEU A 100 0.76 1.95 -0.43
CA LEU A 100 1.97 1.42 0.18
C LEU A 100 1.69 0.89 1.60
N TRP A 101 2.14 -0.33 1.85
CA TRP A 101 1.83 -1.05 3.08
C TRP A 101 3.07 -1.71 3.69
N HIS A 102 3.26 -1.43 4.98
CA HIS A 102 4.20 -2.14 5.83
C HIS A 102 3.46 -2.68 7.06
N VAL A 103 3.44 -3.99 7.24
CA VAL A 103 2.62 -4.64 8.29
C VAL A 103 3.17 -4.46 9.71
N GLY A 104 4.41 -3.99 9.86
CA GLY A 104 4.99 -3.72 11.17
C GLY A 104 5.01 -4.93 12.09
N GLY A 105 4.57 -4.75 13.32
CA GLY A 105 4.52 -5.79 14.34
C GLY A 105 3.45 -6.87 14.14
N ILE A 106 2.55 -6.72 13.15
CA ILE A 106 1.57 -7.77 12.81
C ILE A 106 2.26 -8.97 12.17
N ARG A 107 3.41 -8.75 11.51
CA ARG A 107 4.22 -9.82 10.96
C ARG A 107 4.63 -10.81 12.05
N LYS A 108 4.32 -12.08 11.84
CA LYS A 108 4.71 -13.17 12.76
C LYS A 108 6.00 -13.82 12.24
N PRO A 109 6.87 -14.31 13.13
CA PRO A 109 7.99 -15.19 12.74
C PRO A 109 7.50 -16.36 11.89
N GLY A 110 8.30 -16.78 10.91
CA GLY A 110 7.98 -17.89 10.01
C GLY A 110 7.04 -17.54 8.85
N GLN A 111 6.59 -16.29 8.73
CA GLN A 111 5.73 -15.88 7.61
C GLN A 111 6.52 -15.58 6.32
N PRO A 112 5.96 -15.98 5.14
CA PRO A 112 6.54 -15.58 3.87
C PRO A 112 6.44 -14.03 3.70
N PRO A 113 7.22 -13.44 2.78
CA PRO A 113 8.20 -14.07 1.90
C PRO A 113 9.53 -14.40 2.60
N ASN A 114 9.83 -13.82 3.76
CA ASN A 114 11.11 -13.93 4.47
C ASN A 114 10.89 -14.53 5.88
N PRO A 115 10.79 -15.87 6.02
CA PRO A 115 10.43 -16.51 7.30
C PRO A 115 11.36 -16.20 8.47
N GLU A 116 12.63 -15.90 8.19
CA GLU A 116 13.66 -15.56 9.18
C GLU A 116 13.55 -14.11 9.69
N VAL A 117 12.82 -13.24 8.98
CA VAL A 117 12.72 -11.82 9.33
C VAL A 117 11.55 -11.62 10.29
N PRO A 118 11.77 -11.05 11.50
CA PRO A 118 10.69 -10.72 12.44
C PRO A 118 9.87 -9.51 11.98
N GLY A 119 8.79 -9.23 12.67
CA GLY A 119 8.11 -7.94 12.55
C GLY A 119 9.01 -6.82 13.09
N TYR A 120 8.91 -5.64 12.52
CA TYR A 120 9.67 -4.44 12.91
C TYR A 120 8.74 -3.42 13.54
N THR A 121 9.12 -2.89 14.70
CA THR A 121 8.40 -1.77 15.35
C THR A 121 9.38 -0.86 16.07
N PRO A 122 9.08 0.44 16.24
CA PRO A 122 9.96 1.36 16.94
C PRO A 122 10.29 0.93 18.38
N SER A 123 9.38 0.24 19.05
CA SER A 123 9.54 -0.18 20.45
C SER A 123 9.81 -1.67 20.66
N GLY A 124 9.84 -2.46 19.58
CA GLY A 124 9.85 -3.92 19.66
C GLY A 124 8.53 -4.53 20.17
N LEU A 125 7.55 -3.71 20.51
CA LEU A 125 6.25 -4.15 21.02
C LEU A 125 5.27 -4.41 19.87
N VAL A 126 4.54 -5.51 19.91
CA VAL A 126 3.42 -5.80 19.01
C VAL A 126 2.06 -5.46 19.65
N ARG A 127 2.03 -5.35 20.96
CA ARG A 127 0.93 -4.85 21.80
C ARG A 127 1.47 -4.58 23.19
N LYS A 128 0.67 -3.99 24.07
CA LYS A 128 1.02 -3.74 25.46
C LYS A 128 1.62 -5.02 26.08
N ASP A 129 2.78 -4.89 26.70
CA ASP A 129 3.51 -5.94 27.43
C ASP A 129 3.94 -7.17 26.57
N LYS A 130 3.93 -7.06 25.23
CA LYS A 130 4.39 -8.14 24.34
C LYS A 130 5.48 -7.64 23.40
N LYS A 131 6.75 -7.81 23.81
CA LYS A 131 7.94 -7.48 23.03
C LYS A 131 8.43 -8.74 22.29
N VAL A 132 8.05 -8.87 21.01
CA VAL A 132 8.43 -9.99 20.12
C VAL A 132 8.82 -9.54 18.71
N ALA A 133 8.70 -8.26 18.41
CA ALA A 133 9.21 -7.67 17.19
C ALA A 133 10.65 -7.19 17.38
N TYR A 134 11.35 -6.96 16.29
CA TYR A 134 12.60 -6.25 16.30
C TYR A 134 12.36 -4.78 16.68
N GLU A 135 13.12 -4.29 17.65
CA GLU A 135 13.11 -2.89 18.06
C GLU A 135 14.01 -2.09 17.11
N MET A 136 13.39 -1.17 16.38
CA MET A 136 14.08 -0.38 15.36
C MET A 136 15.02 0.63 16.02
N THR A 137 16.20 0.79 15.46
CA THR A 137 17.08 1.93 15.72
C THR A 137 16.64 3.14 14.88
N ASP A 138 17.17 4.33 15.20
CA ASP A 138 16.92 5.53 14.38
C ASP A 138 17.36 5.33 12.93
N ASN A 139 18.45 4.61 12.69
CA ASN A 139 18.92 4.26 11.34
C ASN A 139 17.91 3.35 10.61
N ASP A 140 17.33 2.36 11.28
CA ASP A 140 16.30 1.49 10.66
C ASP A 140 15.06 2.29 10.27
N VAL A 141 14.68 3.29 11.07
CA VAL A 141 13.55 4.18 10.76
C VAL A 141 13.88 5.03 9.55
N GLU A 142 15.08 5.62 9.49
CA GLU A 142 15.52 6.41 8.34
C GLU A 142 15.58 5.56 7.06
N ASP A 143 16.16 4.37 7.13
CA ASP A 143 16.22 3.42 6.01
C ASP A 143 14.82 3.06 5.52
N LEU A 144 13.87 2.85 6.43
CA LEU A 144 12.48 2.58 6.07
C LEU A 144 11.84 3.77 5.36
N ILE A 145 12.07 5.00 5.83
CA ILE A 145 11.59 6.22 5.18
C ILE A 145 12.16 6.32 3.76
N GLN A 146 13.46 6.07 3.57
CA GLN A 146 14.09 6.08 2.25
C GLN A 146 13.51 5.01 1.31
N ASN A 147 13.15 3.84 1.83
CA ASN A 147 12.46 2.81 1.05
C ASN A 147 11.07 3.30 0.59
N TYR A 148 10.29 3.97 1.44
CA TYR A 148 9.03 4.59 1.04
C TYR A 148 9.24 5.64 -0.07
N VAL A 149 10.24 6.51 0.07
CA VAL A 149 10.56 7.55 -0.95
C VAL A 149 10.88 6.89 -2.29
N LYS A 150 11.75 5.89 -2.31
CA LYS A 150 12.11 5.15 -3.52
C LYS A 150 10.91 4.44 -4.17
N ASP A 151 10.05 3.87 -3.36
CA ASP A 151 8.84 3.20 -3.85
C ASP A 151 7.84 4.21 -4.44
N ILE A 152 7.71 5.40 -3.84
CA ILE A 152 6.88 6.48 -4.39
C ILE A 152 7.43 6.95 -5.75
N GLU A 153 8.75 7.06 -5.91
CA GLU A 153 9.37 7.36 -7.22
C GLU A 153 9.05 6.27 -8.26
N THR A 154 9.09 5.01 -7.86
CA THR A 154 8.72 3.87 -8.71
C THR A 154 7.24 3.92 -9.09
N ILE A 155 6.34 4.20 -8.15
CA ILE A 155 4.90 4.36 -8.39
C ILE A 155 4.64 5.46 -9.42
N LYS A 156 5.31 6.60 -9.27
CA LYS A 156 5.23 7.71 -10.22
C LYS A 156 5.72 7.30 -11.62
N MET A 157 6.84 6.61 -11.69
CA MET A 157 7.43 6.10 -12.95
C MET A 157 6.51 5.08 -13.64
N LEU A 158 5.77 4.27 -12.88
CA LEU A 158 4.82 3.29 -13.41
C LEU A 158 3.55 3.93 -13.97
N GLY A 159 3.24 5.17 -13.60
CA GLY A 159 2.10 5.94 -14.13
C GLY A 159 0.84 5.89 -13.26
N PHE A 160 0.95 5.55 -11.98
CA PHE A 160 -0.14 5.75 -11.03
C PHE A 160 -0.50 7.24 -10.87
N ASP A 161 -1.75 7.53 -10.61
CA ASP A 161 -2.26 8.88 -10.40
C ASP A 161 -1.94 9.41 -8.99
N GLY A 162 -1.62 8.52 -8.06
CA GLY A 162 -1.27 8.90 -6.70
C GLY A 162 -0.86 7.73 -5.81
N VAL A 163 -0.58 8.07 -4.55
CA VAL A 163 -0.16 7.13 -3.50
C VAL A 163 -1.04 7.31 -2.28
N GLU A 164 -1.38 6.20 -1.64
CA GLU A 164 -1.92 6.17 -0.29
C GLU A 164 -0.91 5.49 0.64
N LEU A 165 -0.60 6.10 1.77
CA LEU A 165 0.20 5.47 2.82
C LEU A 165 -0.74 4.78 3.83
N HIS A 166 -0.63 3.45 3.94
CA HIS A 166 -1.42 2.69 4.90
C HIS A 166 -0.93 2.94 6.33
N GLY A 167 -1.62 3.82 7.06
CA GLY A 167 -1.31 4.16 8.45
C GLY A 167 -2.15 3.41 9.49
N ALA A 168 -3.04 2.51 9.08
CA ALA A 168 -3.89 1.72 9.98
C ALA A 168 -3.31 0.33 10.24
N HIS A 169 -3.70 -0.28 11.37
CA HIS A 169 -3.32 -1.63 11.83
C HIS A 169 -1.81 -1.82 12.06
N ALA A 170 -0.99 -0.98 11.46
CA ALA A 170 0.43 -0.96 11.70
C ALA A 170 0.72 -0.11 12.93
N VAL A 171 1.65 -0.56 13.68
CA VAL A 171 2.19 0.08 14.86
C VAL A 171 2.81 1.45 14.52
N SER A 172 3.10 1.69 13.22
CA SER A 172 3.77 2.87 12.71
C SER A 172 3.09 4.19 13.07
N TYR A 173 1.80 4.35 12.76
CA TYR A 173 1.13 5.64 13.00
C TYR A 173 0.80 5.87 14.48
N THR A 174 0.34 4.83 15.15
CA THR A 174 0.00 4.89 16.57
C THR A 174 1.24 5.10 17.45
N HIS A 175 2.40 4.55 17.07
CA HIS A 175 3.63 4.68 17.83
C HIS A 175 4.45 5.90 17.46
N LEU A 176 4.47 6.30 16.18
CA LEU A 176 5.14 7.53 15.76
C LEU A 176 4.45 8.79 16.29
N ARG A 177 3.13 8.72 16.55
CA ARG A 177 2.38 9.82 17.17
C ARG A 177 2.14 9.67 18.66
N ALA A 178 2.50 8.58 19.30
CA ALA A 178 2.30 8.39 20.75
C ALA A 178 3.06 9.43 21.60
N HIS A 179 4.03 10.12 21.02
CA HIS A 179 4.72 11.25 21.66
C HIS A 179 4.08 12.61 21.40
N GLU A 180 3.08 12.71 20.51
CA GLU A 180 2.42 13.98 20.18
C GLU A 180 1.03 14.14 20.77
N THR A 181 0.47 13.12 21.39
CA THR A 181 -0.79 13.24 22.13
C THR A 181 -0.53 13.73 23.55
N LEU A 182 -0.22 15.01 23.68
CA LEU A 182 -0.52 15.69 24.93
C LEU A 182 -2.04 15.63 25.10
N PRO A 183 -2.54 15.24 26.28
CA PRO A 183 -3.97 15.31 26.55
C PRO A 183 -4.39 16.78 26.50
N TYR A 184 -5.30 17.12 25.61
CA TYR A 184 -6.06 18.36 25.67
C TYR A 184 -7.18 18.22 26.70
#